data_e85b755f6cbbb315406892a1b6431818
#
_entry.id   e85b755f6cbbb315406892a1b6431818
#
_cell.length_a   1.000
_cell.length_b   1.000
_cell.length_c   1.000
_cell.angle_alpha   90.00
_cell.angle_beta   90.00
_cell.angle_gamma   90.00
#
_symmetry.space_group_name_H-M   'P 1'
#
loop_
_entity.id
_entity.type
_entity.pdbx_description
1 polymer ?
#
loop_
_entity_poly.entity_id
_entity_poly.type
_entity_poly.pdbx_seq_one_letter_code
_entity_poly.pdbx_strand_id
1 'polypeptide(L)'
;MMNRTQFRAMSAALLVTACLIPASAAAQGTTPMPLAKAVVSNEVASRTLFKYQISANVARQIVDACVEFANKQQGGPGNYAIFVIAPNGDVVDAHVMDGVVPIGVETGLMKARTALYARTPSRAVADRFPTVEGRLIRTDLGRESGLSYYFVPGGVPIVLENQLIGAIGIGGGNMDEPCAYYALGKVLGIQPPPPAPAGEGRGAAPGGAAGGGGRGGRGGQ
;
A
#
# COMPACT_ATOMS: atom_id res chain seq x y z
N MET A 1 20.82 -61.18 -51.86
CA MET A 1 20.23 -61.33 -53.17
C MET A 1 19.37 -60.11 -53.44
N MET A 2 19.89 -59.27 -54.29
CA MET A 2 19.24 -58.68 -55.50
C MET A 2 17.95 -57.90 -55.21
N ASN A 3 17.69 -56.72 -55.76
CA ASN A 3 18.06 -56.19 -57.06
C ASN A 3 17.91 -54.64 -57.05
N ARG A 4 18.77 -54.03 -57.79
CA ARG A 4 18.70 -52.64 -58.25
C ARG A 4 17.60 -52.51 -59.29
N THR A 5 16.79 -51.46 -59.22
CA THR A 5 16.23 -50.91 -60.46
C THR A 5 15.94 -49.41 -60.25
N GLN A 6 16.66 -48.66 -60.95
CA GLN A 6 16.52 -47.35 -61.52
C GLN A 6 15.10 -46.77 -61.52
N PHE A 7 14.97 -45.55 -60.94
CA PHE A 7 13.88 -44.69 -61.40
C PHE A 7 14.42 -43.33 -61.84
N ARG A 8 13.97 -43.07 -63.01
CA ARG A 8 14.31 -41.96 -63.88
C ARG A 8 14.09 -40.59 -63.24
N ALA A 9 14.99 -39.71 -63.62
CA ALA A 9 14.86 -38.28 -63.47
C ALA A 9 13.59 -37.75 -64.17
N MET A 10 12.76 -37.07 -63.39
CA MET A 10 11.83 -36.08 -63.93
C MET A 10 12.16 -34.76 -63.30
N SER A 11 12.81 -33.92 -64.06
CA SER A 11 13.09 -32.54 -63.81
C SER A 11 11.74 -31.77 -63.80
N ALA A 12 11.20 -31.45 -62.67
CA ALA A 12 10.15 -30.46 -62.55
C ALA A 12 10.82 -29.12 -62.20
N ALA A 13 10.90 -28.25 -63.16
CA ALA A 13 11.31 -26.88 -63.01
C ALA A 13 10.22 -26.15 -62.23
N LEU A 14 10.42 -25.95 -60.90
CA LEU A 14 9.63 -25.05 -60.13
C LEU A 14 10.13 -23.61 -60.33
N LEU A 15 9.37 -22.85 -61.09
CA LEU A 15 9.48 -21.41 -61.17
C LEU A 15 9.12 -20.82 -59.77
N VAL A 16 10.13 -20.55 -59.01
CA VAL A 16 9.98 -19.75 -57.78
C VAL A 16 9.88 -18.29 -58.20
N THR A 17 8.66 -17.82 -58.35
CA THR A 17 8.38 -16.38 -58.45
C THR A 17 8.68 -15.75 -57.09
N ALA A 18 9.86 -15.20 -56.96
CA ALA A 18 10.22 -14.41 -55.76
C ALA A 18 9.39 -13.12 -55.74
N CYS A 19 8.32 -13.12 -54.98
CA CYS A 19 7.67 -11.88 -54.56
C CYS A 19 8.65 -11.08 -53.67
N LEU A 20 9.33 -10.14 -54.30
CA LEU A 20 10.07 -9.09 -53.60
C LEU A 20 9.04 -8.20 -52.88
N ILE A 21 8.72 -8.53 -51.64
CA ILE A 21 8.01 -7.63 -50.72
C ILE A 21 9.06 -6.61 -50.29
N PRO A 22 8.89 -5.33 -50.58
CA PRO A 22 9.79 -4.32 -50.00
C PRO A 22 9.57 -4.28 -48.51
N ALA A 23 10.47 -4.87 -47.73
CA ALA A 23 10.56 -4.72 -46.29
C ALA A 23 11.09 -3.31 -45.97
N SER A 24 10.26 -2.30 -46.21
CA SER A 24 10.49 -0.96 -45.72
C SER A 24 9.53 -0.69 -44.55
N ALA A 25 9.50 -1.60 -43.59
CA ALA A 25 9.14 -1.23 -42.25
C ALA A 25 10.38 -0.54 -41.63
N ALA A 26 10.61 0.71 -42.00
CA ALA A 26 11.45 1.58 -41.20
C ALA A 26 10.82 1.58 -39.79
N ALA A 27 11.39 0.80 -38.86
CA ALA A 27 11.16 0.99 -37.47
C ALA A 27 11.48 2.47 -37.22
N GLN A 28 10.44 3.29 -37.09
CA GLN A 28 10.60 4.63 -36.62
C GLN A 28 11.12 4.49 -35.20
N GLY A 29 12.45 4.45 -35.07
CA GLY A 29 13.10 4.56 -33.81
C GLY A 29 12.61 5.88 -33.21
N THR A 30 11.67 5.81 -32.29
CA THR A 30 11.26 6.95 -31.51
C THR A 30 12.49 7.39 -30.75
N THR A 31 13.20 8.40 -31.30
CA THR A 31 14.27 9.06 -30.54
C THR A 31 13.67 9.47 -29.21
N PRO A 32 14.19 9.00 -28.07
CA PRO A 32 13.62 9.37 -26.78
C PRO A 32 13.56 10.90 -26.70
N MET A 33 12.38 11.42 -26.37
CA MET A 33 12.22 12.86 -26.21
C MET A 33 13.17 13.34 -25.12
N PRO A 34 14.00 14.33 -25.35
CA PRO A 34 14.85 14.88 -24.31
C PRO A 34 14.01 15.28 -23.09
N LEU A 35 14.45 14.91 -21.90
CA LEU A 35 13.71 15.14 -20.65
C LEU A 35 13.29 16.59 -20.49
N ALA A 36 14.15 17.54 -20.91
CA ALA A 36 13.85 18.97 -20.90
C ALA A 36 12.64 19.37 -21.76
N LYS A 37 12.29 18.60 -22.79
CA LYS A 37 11.10 18.83 -23.62
C LYS A 37 9.85 18.14 -23.10
N ALA A 38 10.00 17.21 -22.14
CA ALA A 38 8.89 16.55 -21.47
C ALA A 38 8.41 17.31 -20.21
N VAL A 39 9.15 18.34 -19.79
CA VAL A 39 8.79 19.13 -18.60
C VAL A 39 7.64 20.08 -18.94
N VAL A 40 6.55 19.95 -18.22
CA VAL A 40 5.42 20.88 -18.29
C VAL A 40 5.73 22.19 -17.57
N SER A 41 5.06 23.28 -17.95
CA SER A 41 5.19 24.55 -17.24
C SER A 41 4.75 24.43 -15.78
N ASN A 42 5.29 25.28 -14.91
CA ASN A 42 4.90 25.31 -13.48
C ASN A 42 3.39 25.50 -13.31
N GLU A 43 2.75 26.25 -14.20
CA GLU A 43 1.30 26.46 -14.17
C GLU A 43 0.53 25.19 -14.49
N VAL A 44 0.95 24.42 -15.48
CA VAL A 44 0.36 23.09 -15.78
C VAL A 44 0.68 22.11 -14.65
N ALA A 45 1.92 22.11 -14.16
CA ALA A 45 2.34 21.25 -13.06
C ALA A 45 1.51 21.50 -11.79
N SER A 46 1.24 22.74 -11.44
CA SER A 46 0.43 23.08 -10.24
C SER A 46 -1.01 22.57 -10.33
N ARG A 47 -1.56 22.40 -11.52
CA ARG A 47 -2.91 21.88 -11.75
C ARG A 47 -2.95 20.35 -11.88
N THR A 48 -1.86 19.72 -12.29
CA THR A 48 -1.84 18.29 -12.65
C THR A 48 -0.98 17.44 -11.73
N LEU A 49 0.02 18.04 -11.07
CA LEU A 49 0.94 17.32 -10.19
C LEU A 49 0.54 17.48 -8.73
N PHE A 50 0.14 16.37 -8.16
CA PHE A 50 -0.17 16.24 -6.77
C PHE A 50 1.04 15.63 -6.04
N LYS A 51 1.96 16.48 -5.57
CA LYS A 51 3.19 16.06 -4.89
C LYS A 51 3.10 16.41 -3.41
N TYR A 52 2.27 15.67 -2.68
CA TYR A 52 2.32 15.77 -1.24
C TYR A 52 3.03 14.54 -0.68
N GLN A 53 4.19 14.78 -0.10
CA GLN A 53 4.90 13.80 0.71
C GLN A 53 5.46 14.49 1.95
N ILE A 54 5.64 13.72 3.00
CA ILE A 54 6.30 14.19 4.20
C ILE A 54 7.73 14.65 3.89
N SER A 55 8.13 15.79 4.41
CA SER A 55 9.51 16.26 4.26
C SER A 55 10.45 15.50 5.18
N ALA A 56 11.72 15.35 4.78
CA ALA A 56 12.72 14.66 5.60
C ALA A 56 12.92 15.31 6.98
N ASN A 57 12.82 16.63 7.07
CA ASN A 57 12.93 17.34 8.34
C ASN A 57 11.79 16.99 9.30
N VAL A 58 10.54 16.95 8.81
CA VAL A 58 9.38 16.56 9.63
C VAL A 58 9.44 15.07 9.97
N ALA A 59 9.87 14.22 9.03
CA ALA A 59 10.08 12.79 9.29
C ALA A 59 11.10 12.57 10.42
N ARG A 60 12.21 13.32 10.43
CA ARG A 60 13.20 13.28 11.51
C ARG A 60 12.60 13.69 12.85
N GLN A 61 11.84 14.78 12.90
CA GLN A 61 11.18 15.21 14.13
C GLN A 61 10.21 14.16 14.68
N ILE A 62 9.50 13.45 13.81
CA ILE A 62 8.60 12.35 14.21
C ILE A 62 9.41 11.18 14.79
N VAL A 63 10.51 10.81 14.14
CA VAL A 63 11.41 9.77 14.64
C VAL A 63 11.96 10.14 16.02
N ASP A 64 12.49 11.37 16.18
CA ASP A 64 13.04 11.86 17.44
C ASP A 64 11.98 11.89 18.55
N ALA A 65 10.75 12.26 18.24
CA ALA A 65 9.66 12.24 19.19
C ALA A 65 9.30 10.82 19.65
N CYS A 66 9.36 9.82 18.74
CA CYS A 66 9.16 8.43 19.13
C CYS A 66 10.33 7.89 19.98
N VAL A 67 11.58 8.25 19.67
CA VAL A 67 12.75 7.93 20.52
C VAL A 67 12.58 8.53 21.91
N GLU A 68 12.12 9.77 22.01
CA GLU A 68 11.82 10.39 23.30
C GLU A 68 10.73 9.62 24.08
N PHE A 69 9.66 9.20 23.40
CA PHE A 69 8.63 8.35 24.00
C PHE A 69 9.23 7.05 24.53
N ALA A 70 10.04 6.37 23.71
CA ALA A 70 10.70 5.12 24.09
C ALA A 70 11.56 5.26 25.35
N ASN A 71 12.35 6.35 25.43
CA ASN A 71 13.24 6.62 26.56
C ASN A 71 12.48 6.94 27.87
N LYS A 72 11.22 7.34 27.79
CA LYS A 72 10.37 7.64 28.96
C LYS A 72 9.54 6.46 29.46
N GLN A 73 9.68 5.27 28.84
CA GLN A 73 8.91 4.10 29.26
C GLN A 73 9.30 3.64 30.66
N GLN A 74 8.29 3.28 31.45
CA GLN A 74 8.50 2.66 32.76
C GLN A 74 9.05 1.25 32.56
N GLY A 75 10.19 0.95 33.17
CA GLY A 75 10.85 -0.36 33.03
C GLY A 75 12.11 -0.34 32.15
N GLY A 76 12.51 0.83 31.70
CA GLY A 76 13.69 1.05 30.85
C GLY A 76 13.32 1.51 29.44
N PRO A 77 14.31 1.96 28.66
CA PRO A 77 14.06 2.42 27.30
C PRO A 77 13.48 1.29 26.45
N GLY A 78 12.43 1.61 25.72
CA GLY A 78 11.87 0.69 24.74
C GLY A 78 12.84 0.52 23.57
N ASN A 79 12.97 -0.70 23.08
CA ASN A 79 13.85 -1.00 21.96
C ASN A 79 13.03 -1.00 20.66
N TYR A 80 12.98 0.13 19.98
CA TYR A 80 12.12 0.33 18.80
C TYR A 80 12.94 0.48 17.53
N ALA A 81 12.42 -0.10 16.44
CA ALA A 81 12.74 0.26 15.07
C ALA A 81 11.62 1.15 14.53
N ILE A 82 11.96 2.37 14.18
CA ILE A 82 11.03 3.43 13.80
C ILE A 82 11.27 3.76 12.33
N PHE A 83 10.22 3.75 11.52
CA PHE A 83 10.28 4.07 10.10
C PHE A 83 9.24 5.11 9.74
N VAL A 84 9.64 6.15 9.03
CA VAL A 84 8.73 7.09 8.34
C VAL A 84 8.93 6.92 6.86
N ILE A 85 7.84 6.60 6.14
CA ILE A 85 7.86 6.33 4.70
C ILE A 85 7.02 7.33 3.93
N ALA A 86 7.43 7.60 2.68
CA ALA A 86 6.71 8.43 1.73
C ALA A 86 5.51 7.69 1.10
N PRO A 87 4.63 8.38 0.35
CA PRO A 87 3.48 7.75 -0.30
C PRO A 87 3.81 6.65 -1.32
N ASN A 88 5.02 6.66 -1.86
CA ASN A 88 5.53 5.62 -2.76
C ASN A 88 6.11 4.40 -2.01
N GLY A 89 6.14 4.43 -0.68
CA GLY A 89 6.66 3.36 0.17
C GLY A 89 8.17 3.43 0.47
N ASP A 90 8.87 4.44 -0.06
CA ASP A 90 10.29 4.67 0.22
C ASP A 90 10.49 5.21 1.64
N VAL A 91 11.58 4.79 2.29
CA VAL A 91 11.95 5.29 3.61
C VAL A 91 12.45 6.72 3.48
N VAL A 92 11.82 7.65 4.20
CA VAL A 92 12.23 9.05 4.28
C VAL A 92 13.18 9.24 5.45
N ASP A 93 12.88 8.62 6.60
CA ASP A 93 13.72 8.60 7.78
C ASP A 93 13.48 7.33 8.60
N ALA A 94 14.51 6.88 9.30
CA ALA A 94 14.44 5.71 10.16
C ALA A 94 15.43 5.78 11.29
N HIS A 95 15.08 5.16 12.42
CA HIS A 95 15.97 4.95 13.54
C HIS A 95 15.77 3.57 14.15
N VAL A 96 16.83 2.83 14.31
CA VAL A 96 16.84 1.54 15.00
C VAL A 96 17.59 1.73 16.30
N MET A 97 16.88 1.62 17.42
CA MET A 97 17.46 1.77 18.75
C MET A 97 18.30 0.54 19.11
N ASP A 98 19.24 0.72 20.01
CA ASP A 98 20.07 -0.38 20.51
C ASP A 98 19.22 -1.49 21.14
N GLY A 99 19.60 -2.74 20.84
CA GLY A 99 18.93 -3.91 21.40
C GLY A 99 17.63 -4.33 20.68
N VAL A 100 17.22 -3.64 19.61
CA VAL A 100 16.11 -4.11 18.76
C VAL A 100 16.47 -5.45 18.13
N VAL A 101 15.58 -6.44 18.28
CA VAL A 101 15.74 -7.73 17.61
C VAL A 101 15.47 -7.59 16.11
N PRO A 102 16.15 -8.37 15.24
CA PRO A 102 16.02 -8.23 13.78
C PRO A 102 14.57 -8.25 13.27
N ILE A 103 13.73 -9.09 13.83
CA ILE A 103 12.31 -9.15 13.45
C ILE A 103 11.57 -7.83 13.74
N GLY A 104 11.99 -7.07 14.75
CA GLY A 104 11.42 -5.75 15.06
C GLY A 104 11.68 -4.74 13.94
N VAL A 105 12.86 -4.80 13.32
CA VAL A 105 13.20 -3.94 12.17
C VAL A 105 12.29 -4.25 10.98
N GLU A 106 12.19 -5.52 10.61
CA GLU A 106 11.35 -5.97 9.50
C GLU A 106 9.87 -5.62 9.72
N THR A 107 9.36 -5.94 10.91
CA THR A 107 7.94 -5.69 11.21
C THR A 107 7.61 -4.21 11.34
N GLY A 108 8.53 -3.37 11.78
CA GLY A 108 8.35 -1.92 11.81
C GLY A 108 8.07 -1.36 10.41
N LEU A 109 8.90 -1.70 9.43
CA LEU A 109 8.71 -1.29 8.04
C LEU A 109 7.43 -1.89 7.43
N MET A 110 7.14 -3.17 7.71
CA MET A 110 5.91 -3.80 7.24
C MET A 110 4.65 -3.14 7.80
N LYS A 111 4.66 -2.70 9.06
CA LYS A 111 3.55 -1.95 9.68
C LYS A 111 3.33 -0.60 9.00
N ALA A 112 4.42 0.14 8.71
CA ALA A 112 4.34 1.39 7.97
C ALA A 112 3.70 1.18 6.59
N ARG A 113 4.16 0.18 5.83
CA ARG A 113 3.60 -0.18 4.53
C ARG A 113 2.14 -0.62 4.61
N THR A 114 1.79 -1.42 5.61
CA THR A 114 0.40 -1.83 5.84
C THR A 114 -0.51 -0.61 6.02
N ALA A 115 -0.10 0.34 6.86
CA ALA A 115 -0.87 1.57 7.10
C ALA A 115 -0.95 2.45 5.85
N LEU A 116 0.13 2.55 5.08
CA LEU A 116 0.18 3.31 3.83
C LEU A 116 -0.79 2.73 2.79
N TYR A 117 -0.69 1.44 2.49
CA TYR A 117 -1.47 0.80 1.42
C TYR A 117 -2.96 0.68 1.77
N ALA A 118 -3.26 0.42 3.04
CA ALA A 118 -4.64 0.35 3.52
C ALA A 118 -5.24 1.73 3.83
N ARG A 119 -4.44 2.80 3.86
CA ARG A 119 -4.84 4.17 4.25
C ARG A 119 -5.56 4.20 5.60
N THR A 120 -5.13 3.35 6.51
CA THR A 120 -5.73 3.20 7.84
C THR A 120 -4.69 2.58 8.79
N PRO A 121 -4.79 2.79 10.10
CA PRO A 121 -3.88 2.15 11.04
C PRO A 121 -3.83 0.63 10.88
N SER A 122 -2.66 0.03 11.05
CA SER A 122 -2.48 -1.42 10.88
C SER A 122 -3.35 -2.25 11.82
N ARG A 123 -3.72 -1.71 13.01
CA ARG A 123 -4.75 -2.28 13.90
C ARG A 123 -6.08 -2.44 13.18
N ALA A 124 -6.57 -1.39 12.53
CA ALA A 124 -7.85 -1.43 11.83
C ALA A 124 -7.85 -2.40 10.63
N VAL A 125 -6.68 -2.61 10.01
CA VAL A 125 -6.52 -3.67 9.00
C VAL A 125 -6.66 -5.05 9.65
N ALA A 126 -6.03 -5.27 10.81
CA ALA A 126 -6.17 -6.52 11.56
C ALA A 126 -7.63 -6.81 11.95
N ASP A 127 -8.37 -5.78 12.37
CA ASP A 127 -9.78 -5.90 12.77
C ASP A 127 -10.71 -6.23 11.59
N ARG A 128 -10.38 -5.76 10.37
CA ARG A 128 -11.11 -6.13 9.13
C ARG A 128 -10.95 -7.59 8.74
N PHE A 129 -9.85 -8.21 9.14
CA PHE A 129 -9.53 -9.61 8.85
C PHE A 129 -9.33 -10.40 10.15
N PRO A 130 -10.42 -10.69 10.89
CA PRO A 130 -10.32 -11.30 12.20
C PRO A 130 -9.92 -12.77 12.14
N THR A 131 -10.16 -13.44 11.00
CA THR A 131 -9.86 -14.87 10.84
C THR A 131 -8.44 -15.11 10.30
N VAL A 132 -7.87 -16.26 10.60
CA VAL A 132 -6.56 -16.67 10.07
C VAL A 132 -6.61 -16.78 8.55
N GLU A 133 -7.66 -17.38 7.99
CA GLU A 133 -7.85 -17.55 6.56
C GLU A 133 -7.90 -16.19 5.85
N GLY A 134 -8.67 -15.23 6.38
CA GLY A 134 -8.77 -13.90 5.82
C GLY A 134 -7.43 -13.18 5.78
N ARG A 135 -6.61 -13.32 6.81
CA ARG A 135 -5.24 -12.77 6.86
C ARG A 135 -4.31 -13.46 5.88
N LEU A 136 -4.36 -14.78 5.78
CA LEU A 136 -3.54 -15.55 4.85
C LEU A 136 -3.85 -15.17 3.40
N ILE A 137 -5.12 -15.13 3.01
CA ILE A 137 -5.55 -14.71 1.67
C ILE A 137 -5.04 -13.30 1.37
N ARG A 138 -5.19 -12.37 2.33
CA ARG A 138 -4.72 -10.99 2.14
C ARG A 138 -3.20 -10.89 2.02
N THR A 139 -2.47 -11.68 2.79
CA THR A 139 -1.00 -11.74 2.72
C THR A 139 -0.54 -12.31 1.39
N ASP A 140 -1.20 -13.33 0.89
CA ASP A 140 -0.88 -13.98 -0.37
C ASP A 140 -1.12 -13.04 -1.57
N LEU A 141 -2.30 -12.44 -1.63
CA LEU A 141 -2.60 -11.41 -2.63
C LEU A 141 -1.63 -10.20 -2.55
N GLY A 142 -1.25 -9.81 -1.34
CA GLY A 142 -0.25 -8.77 -1.12
C GLY A 142 1.10 -9.15 -1.70
N ARG A 143 1.57 -10.36 -1.42
CA ARG A 143 2.84 -10.88 -1.93
C ARG A 143 2.89 -10.88 -3.47
N GLU A 144 1.81 -11.33 -4.11
CA GLU A 144 1.68 -11.33 -5.57
C GLU A 144 1.75 -9.92 -6.17
N SER A 145 1.22 -8.94 -5.45
CA SER A 145 1.21 -7.53 -5.85
C SER A 145 2.44 -6.75 -5.39
N GLY A 146 3.43 -7.41 -4.77
CA GLY A 146 4.59 -6.73 -4.17
C GLY A 146 4.27 -5.93 -2.91
N LEU A 147 3.09 -6.13 -2.32
CA LEU A 147 2.63 -5.44 -1.11
C LEU A 147 2.78 -6.35 0.11
N SER A 148 3.54 -5.91 1.10
CA SER A 148 3.67 -6.63 2.36
C SER A 148 2.64 -6.12 3.37
N TYR A 149 1.81 -7.02 3.91
CA TYR A 149 0.88 -6.72 5.00
C TYR A 149 1.33 -7.36 6.30
N TYR A 150 1.20 -6.61 7.40
CA TYR A 150 1.45 -7.12 8.74
C TYR A 150 0.32 -6.69 9.68
N PHE A 151 -0.46 -7.66 10.14
CA PHE A 151 -1.71 -7.44 10.88
C PHE A 151 -1.48 -7.26 12.39
N VAL A 152 -0.54 -6.38 12.73
CA VAL A 152 -0.20 -6.05 14.12
C VAL A 152 -0.19 -4.54 14.28
N PRO A 153 -0.68 -3.99 15.40
CA PRO A 153 -0.66 -2.55 15.68
C PRO A 153 0.75 -1.95 15.63
N GLY A 154 0.85 -0.67 15.28
CA GLY A 154 2.11 0.08 15.25
C GLY A 154 2.40 0.77 13.92
N GLY A 155 1.57 0.56 12.89
CA GLY A 155 1.58 1.35 11.66
C GLY A 155 0.46 2.37 11.66
N VAL A 156 0.75 3.64 11.38
CA VAL A 156 -0.23 4.74 11.33
C VAL A 156 0.00 5.56 10.06
N PRO A 157 -1.03 5.81 9.23
CA PRO A 157 -0.91 6.69 8.07
C PRO A 157 -0.73 8.13 8.53
N ILE A 158 0.06 8.90 7.79
CA ILE A 158 0.25 10.32 8.03
C ILE A 158 -0.61 11.08 7.05
N VAL A 159 -1.66 11.72 7.55
CA VAL A 159 -2.65 12.43 6.75
C VAL A 159 -2.65 13.90 7.15
N LEU A 160 -2.51 14.78 6.17
CA LEU A 160 -2.60 16.22 6.33
C LEU A 160 -3.60 16.76 5.32
N GLU A 161 -4.57 17.57 5.74
CA GLU A 161 -5.60 18.15 4.87
C GLU A 161 -6.30 17.10 3.97
N ASN A 162 -6.66 15.96 4.57
CA ASN A 162 -7.25 14.81 3.89
C ASN A 162 -6.33 14.12 2.86
N GLN A 163 -5.04 14.44 2.84
CA GLN A 163 -4.06 13.85 1.97
C GLN A 163 -3.15 12.89 2.71
N LEU A 164 -2.97 11.71 2.16
CA LEU A 164 -1.97 10.78 2.63
C LEU A 164 -0.59 11.24 2.16
N ILE A 165 0.23 11.71 3.08
CA ILE A 165 1.59 12.22 2.79
C ILE A 165 2.69 11.23 3.20
N GLY A 166 2.34 10.11 3.81
CA GLY A 166 3.27 9.07 4.26
C GLY A 166 2.65 8.14 5.28
N ALA A 167 3.48 7.39 5.95
CA ALA A 167 3.11 6.56 7.10
C ALA A 167 4.29 6.41 8.05
N ILE A 168 3.98 6.20 9.34
CA ILE A 168 4.94 5.76 10.34
C ILE A 168 4.69 4.29 10.67
N GLY A 169 5.75 3.54 10.96
CA GLY A 169 5.66 2.17 11.47
C GLY A 169 6.74 1.90 12.49
N ILE A 170 6.34 1.20 13.55
CA ILE A 170 7.20 0.91 14.68
C ILE A 170 7.14 -0.59 14.97
N GLY A 171 8.30 -1.17 15.23
CA GLY A 171 8.44 -2.56 15.59
C GLY A 171 9.45 -2.75 16.71
N GLY A 172 9.37 -3.90 17.38
CA GLY A 172 10.28 -4.29 18.43
C GLY A 172 9.73 -4.20 19.84
N GLY A 173 8.63 -3.48 20.06
CA GLY A 173 8.04 -3.29 21.36
C GLY A 173 6.56 -3.66 21.45
N ASN A 174 6.02 -3.50 22.65
CA ASN A 174 4.58 -3.66 22.93
C ASN A 174 3.81 -2.34 22.91
N MET A 175 4.51 -1.20 22.82
CA MET A 175 3.95 0.14 22.79
C MET A 175 4.14 0.81 21.42
N ASP A 176 4.23 0.01 20.36
CA ASP A 176 4.52 0.48 19.01
C ASP A 176 3.48 1.52 18.53
N GLU A 177 2.19 1.21 18.65
CA GLU A 177 1.12 2.12 18.22
C GLU A 177 1.00 3.37 19.10
N PRO A 178 1.06 3.29 20.43
CA PRO A 178 1.15 4.48 21.30
C PRO A 178 2.33 5.39 20.94
N CYS A 179 3.52 4.84 20.63
CA CYS A 179 4.68 5.63 20.19
C CYS A 179 4.37 6.39 18.89
N ALA A 180 3.75 5.72 17.91
CA ALA A 180 3.36 6.35 16.65
C ALA A 180 2.42 7.54 16.87
N TYR A 181 1.35 7.36 17.64
CA TYR A 181 0.40 8.44 17.94
C TYR A 181 1.01 9.56 18.76
N TYR A 182 1.87 9.25 19.74
CA TYR A 182 2.59 10.26 20.50
C TYR A 182 3.46 11.13 19.57
N ALA A 183 4.25 10.49 18.71
CA ALA A 183 5.15 11.18 17.80
C ALA A 183 4.40 12.08 16.80
N LEU A 184 3.35 11.54 16.19
CA LEU A 184 2.51 12.31 15.26
C LEU A 184 1.80 13.46 15.98
N GLY A 185 1.23 13.21 17.16
CA GLY A 185 0.54 14.23 17.95
C GLY A 185 1.47 15.37 18.36
N LYS A 186 2.72 15.06 18.71
CA LYS A 186 3.71 16.05 19.10
C LYS A 186 4.18 16.93 17.95
N VAL A 187 4.34 16.38 16.76
CA VAL A 187 4.95 17.07 15.61
C VAL A 187 3.90 17.70 14.69
N LEU A 188 2.79 16.99 14.44
CA LEU A 188 1.76 17.41 13.49
C LEU A 188 0.46 17.87 14.15
N GLY A 189 0.35 17.72 15.47
CA GLY A 189 -0.88 17.99 16.22
C GLY A 189 -1.77 16.77 16.38
N ILE A 190 -2.96 16.97 16.93
CA ILE A 190 -3.90 15.89 17.28
C ILE A 190 -4.24 15.08 16.04
N GLN A 191 -3.91 13.80 16.08
CA GLN A 191 -4.27 12.85 15.03
C GLN A 191 -5.71 12.36 15.22
N PRO A 192 -6.41 11.98 14.12
CA PRO A 192 -7.69 11.32 14.24
C PRO A 192 -7.58 10.11 15.17
N PRO A 193 -8.57 9.86 16.03
CA PRO A 193 -8.55 8.67 16.87
C PRO A 193 -8.47 7.42 15.98
N PRO A 194 -7.84 6.34 16.46
CA PRO A 194 -7.88 5.07 15.75
C PRO A 194 -9.35 4.70 15.51
N PRO A 195 -9.67 4.14 14.33
CA PRO A 195 -11.04 3.69 14.08
C PRO A 195 -11.47 2.73 15.19
N ALA A 196 -12.70 2.90 15.67
CA ALA A 196 -13.25 2.03 16.68
C ALA A 196 -13.17 0.55 16.24
N PRO A 197 -12.93 -0.39 17.16
CA PRO A 197 -12.94 -1.81 16.85
C PRO A 197 -14.20 -2.18 16.05
N ALA A 198 -14.05 -3.01 15.04
CA ALA A 198 -15.17 -3.45 14.20
C ALA A 198 -16.13 -4.34 15.01
N GLY A 199 -16.93 -3.77 15.86
CA GLY A 199 -17.88 -4.45 16.73
C GLY A 199 -18.76 -3.48 17.52
N GLU A 200 -18.29 -2.28 17.78
CA GLU A 200 -19.04 -1.31 18.62
C GLU A 200 -19.87 -0.30 17.84
N GLY A 201 -19.85 -0.31 16.51
CA GLY A 201 -20.52 0.70 15.67
C GLY A 201 -21.67 0.24 14.77
N ARG A 202 -22.13 -1.02 14.86
CA ARG A 202 -23.36 -1.44 14.18
C ARG A 202 -24.55 -1.52 15.15
N GLY A 203 -24.66 -0.52 16.02
CA GLY A 203 -25.85 -0.26 16.79
C GLY A 203 -26.87 0.46 15.91
N ALA A 204 -27.94 -0.22 15.59
CA ALA A 204 -29.27 0.26 15.25
C ALA A 204 -29.32 1.51 14.35
N ALA A 205 -29.55 1.31 13.06
CA ALA A 205 -30.30 2.28 12.28
C ALA A 205 -31.62 2.56 13.03
N PRO A 206 -32.02 3.83 13.27
CA PRO A 206 -33.29 4.12 13.88
C PRO A 206 -34.38 3.51 12.98
N GLY A 207 -35.12 2.55 13.55
CA GLY A 207 -36.20 1.86 12.88
C GLY A 207 -37.18 2.87 12.33
N GLY A 208 -37.32 2.86 11.00
CA GLY A 208 -38.42 3.58 10.34
C GLY A 208 -39.73 3.10 10.91
N ALA A 209 -40.49 4.02 11.49
CA ALA A 209 -41.85 3.80 11.93
C ALA A 209 -42.66 3.29 10.74
N ALA A 210 -42.95 2.00 10.74
CA ALA A 210 -43.92 1.41 9.83
C ALA A 210 -45.31 1.91 10.26
N GLY A 211 -45.84 2.84 9.48
CA GLY A 211 -47.21 3.29 9.59
C GLY A 211 -48.21 2.12 9.44
N GLY A 212 -48.83 1.74 10.54
CA GLY A 212 -49.93 0.79 10.56
C GLY A 212 -51.17 1.38 9.87
N GLY A 213 -51.36 1.04 8.59
CA GLY A 213 -52.62 1.27 7.88
C GLY A 213 -53.65 0.28 8.39
N GLY A 214 -54.64 0.76 9.16
CA GLY A 214 -55.84 0.03 9.52
C GLY A 214 -56.64 -0.37 8.28
N ARG A 215 -56.97 -1.63 8.15
CA ARG A 215 -58.06 -2.12 7.32
C ARG A 215 -59.13 -2.74 8.19
N GLY A 216 -60.28 -2.05 8.26
CA GLY A 216 -61.51 -2.56 8.79
C GLY A 216 -62.02 -3.76 7.98
N GLY A 217 -62.41 -4.80 8.68
CA GLY A 217 -63.14 -5.95 8.17
C GLY A 217 -64.50 -6.06 8.81
N ARG A 218 -65.51 -5.80 8.02
CA ARG A 218 -66.93 -6.02 8.33
C ARG A 218 -67.25 -7.48 8.52
N GLY A 219 -68.15 -7.80 9.46
CA GLY A 219 -69.43 -8.40 9.16
C GLY A 219 -69.63 -9.87 9.39
N GLY A 220 -70.65 -10.17 10.10
CA GLY A 220 -71.58 -11.21 9.69
C GLY A 220 -71.76 -12.37 10.64
N GLN A 221 -72.88 -12.26 11.35
CA GLN A 221 -73.71 -13.31 11.95
C GLN A 221 -73.18 -14.08 13.14
#